data_bc25ae7307f5e1d991eac19e77754f9a
#
_entry.id   bc25ae7307f5e1d991eac19e77754f9a
#
_cell.length_a   1.000
_cell.length_b   1.000
_cell.length_c   1.000
_cell.angle_alpha   90.00
_cell.angle_beta   90.00
_cell.angle_gamma   90.00
#
_symmetry.space_group_name_H-M   'P 1'
#
loop_
_entity.id
_entity.type
_entity.pdbx_description
1 polymer ?
#
loop_
_entity_poly.entity_id
_entity_poly.type
_entity_poly.pdbx_seq_one_letter_code
_entity_poly.pdbx_strand_id
1 'polypeptide(L)'
;MKTIKFVLVAVVMFLAFDTVKAQVLDPVFPDQVFLRENTRTRKPIPYTFLREADVMWSKRVWRTIDLREKFNHPLYYPESRINDRRSLFDVIKDALIAGEITAFDNPAMDDEFRVKMSKAAIEGTFVSWDSTNQTEDPNNPGTFILAPLKTELNSNNVKAYWMKEDWFFDKQRSVMDVRILGLCPMKEKADPTTGEIIGYSPLFWVYFPQCRPVFAKAEVYNTKNDAERRSLDDLFWKRMFASYIHKESNVFDRVVITYYTGIDALLESDRIKNDIFVMEHDLWHL
;
A
#
# COMPACT_ATOMS: atom_id res chain seq x y z
N MET A 1 -6.98 -57.18 -49.29
CA MET A 1 -7.76 -56.14 -48.72
C MET A 1 -7.78 -56.11 -47.18
N LYS A 2 -7.80 -57.22 -46.45
CA LYS A 2 -7.78 -57.25 -44.96
C LYS A 2 -6.43 -56.76 -44.37
N THR A 3 -5.31 -57.17 -45.00
CA THR A 3 -3.94 -56.82 -44.59
C THR A 3 -3.63 -55.27 -44.71
N ILE A 4 -4.13 -54.64 -45.76
CA ILE A 4 -3.96 -53.21 -46.00
C ILE A 4 -4.71 -52.36 -44.95
N LYS A 5 -5.91 -52.84 -44.54
CA LYS A 5 -6.67 -52.17 -43.47
C LYS A 5 -5.97 -52.28 -42.12
N PHE A 6 -5.31 -53.41 -41.85
CA PHE A 6 -4.56 -53.59 -40.59
C PHE A 6 -3.31 -52.73 -40.52
N VAL A 7 -2.60 -52.60 -41.63
CA VAL A 7 -1.42 -51.68 -41.74
C VAL A 7 -1.84 -50.23 -41.59
N LEU A 8 -2.96 -49.84 -42.19
CA LEU A 8 -3.46 -48.46 -42.09
C LEU A 8 -3.90 -48.09 -40.67
N VAL A 9 -4.54 -49.03 -39.94
CA VAL A 9 -4.89 -48.83 -38.51
C VAL A 9 -3.63 -48.77 -37.64
N ALA A 10 -2.61 -49.61 -37.91
CA ALA A 10 -1.36 -49.57 -37.16
C ALA A 10 -0.59 -48.23 -37.39
N VAL A 11 -0.60 -47.68 -38.62
CA VAL A 11 0.02 -46.38 -38.93
C VAL A 11 -0.75 -45.25 -38.26
N VAL A 12 -2.09 -45.29 -38.24
CA VAL A 12 -2.89 -44.26 -37.53
C VAL A 12 -2.65 -44.33 -36.02
N MET A 13 -2.52 -45.53 -35.45
CA MET A 13 -2.20 -45.72 -34.03
C MET A 13 -0.79 -45.19 -33.67
N PHE A 14 0.18 -45.31 -34.59
CA PHE A 14 1.54 -44.84 -34.39
C PHE A 14 1.63 -43.29 -34.51
N LEU A 15 0.76 -42.69 -35.33
CA LEU A 15 0.65 -41.19 -35.45
C LEU A 15 -0.11 -40.56 -34.29
N ALA A 16 -0.87 -41.35 -33.49
CA ALA A 16 -1.61 -40.86 -32.34
C ALA A 16 -0.78 -40.85 -31.03
N PHE A 17 0.49 -41.30 -31.05
CA PHE A 17 1.39 -41.05 -29.95
C PHE A 17 1.87 -39.60 -30.01
N ASP A 18 1.00 -38.65 -29.59
CA ASP A 18 1.47 -37.36 -29.13
C ASP A 18 2.48 -37.64 -28.03
N THR A 19 3.71 -37.23 -28.25
CA THR A 19 4.74 -37.21 -27.22
C THR A 19 4.21 -36.36 -26.09
N VAL A 20 3.74 -36.98 -25.02
CA VAL A 20 3.46 -36.29 -23.76
C VAL A 20 4.78 -35.68 -23.34
N LYS A 21 4.95 -34.42 -23.68
CA LYS A 21 6.09 -33.62 -23.16
C LYS A 21 5.85 -33.51 -21.65
N ALA A 22 6.70 -34.20 -20.90
CA ALA A 22 6.75 -33.97 -19.47
C ALA A 22 6.84 -32.44 -19.26
N GLN A 23 5.99 -31.91 -18.41
CA GLN A 23 5.93 -30.49 -18.14
C GLN A 23 7.27 -30.07 -17.52
N VAL A 24 8.19 -29.60 -18.36
CA VAL A 24 9.44 -29.02 -17.91
C VAL A 24 9.12 -27.64 -17.36
N LEU A 25 9.64 -27.30 -16.20
CA LEU A 25 9.56 -25.96 -15.64
C LEU A 25 9.96 -24.94 -16.71
N ASP A 26 9.13 -23.93 -16.90
CA ASP A 26 9.41 -22.85 -17.84
C ASP A 26 10.73 -22.17 -17.42
N PRO A 27 11.76 -22.15 -18.31
CA PRO A 27 13.04 -21.53 -17.98
C PRO A 27 12.95 -20.03 -17.68
N VAL A 28 11.85 -19.38 -18.04
CA VAL A 28 11.56 -17.97 -17.71
C VAL A 28 11.20 -17.79 -16.23
N PHE A 29 10.69 -18.86 -15.58
CA PHE A 29 10.28 -18.82 -14.16
C PHE A 29 10.90 -19.98 -13.37
N PRO A 30 12.23 -20.06 -13.26
CA PRO A 30 12.90 -21.22 -12.65
C PRO A 30 12.58 -21.44 -11.16
N ASP A 31 12.08 -20.42 -10.48
CA ASP A 31 11.73 -20.41 -9.05
C ASP A 31 10.25 -20.72 -8.77
N GLN A 32 9.49 -21.17 -9.78
CA GLN A 32 8.05 -21.40 -9.64
C GLN A 32 7.62 -22.73 -10.26
N VAL A 33 6.81 -23.50 -9.51
CA VAL A 33 6.24 -24.76 -9.98
C VAL A 33 5.08 -24.54 -10.98
N PHE A 34 4.46 -23.36 -10.95
CA PHE A 34 3.33 -23.00 -11.82
C PHE A 34 3.37 -21.51 -12.18
N LEU A 35 2.83 -21.16 -13.34
CA LEU A 35 2.73 -19.77 -13.80
C LEU A 35 1.69 -19.02 -12.98
N ARG A 36 2.10 -17.86 -12.42
CA ARG A 36 1.24 -17.00 -11.60
C ARG A 36 0.60 -15.92 -12.46
N GLU A 37 -0.52 -16.19 -13.05
CA GLU A 37 -1.22 -15.22 -13.91
C GLU A 37 -2.28 -14.40 -13.18
N ASN A 38 -2.89 -14.97 -12.14
CA ASN A 38 -4.11 -14.46 -11.52
C ASN A 38 -3.93 -13.09 -10.83
N THR A 39 -2.74 -12.79 -10.31
CA THR A 39 -2.47 -11.51 -9.63
C THR A 39 -2.31 -10.35 -10.60
N ARG A 40 -1.74 -10.58 -11.77
CA ARG A 40 -1.44 -9.53 -12.77
C ARG A 40 -2.69 -9.01 -13.48
N THR A 41 -3.73 -9.83 -13.59
CA THR A 41 -4.99 -9.50 -14.27
C THR A 41 -6.10 -9.06 -13.32
N ARG A 42 -5.85 -9.07 -12.01
CA ARG A 42 -6.83 -8.68 -10.99
C ARG A 42 -7.31 -7.25 -11.17
N LYS A 43 -8.63 -7.09 -10.98
CA LYS A 43 -9.30 -5.79 -10.91
C LYS A 43 -9.85 -5.59 -9.50
N PRO A 44 -9.84 -4.36 -8.97
CA PRO A 44 -10.45 -4.08 -7.68
C PRO A 44 -11.96 -4.29 -7.74
N ILE A 45 -12.55 -4.73 -6.65
CA ILE A 45 -14.00 -4.81 -6.49
C ILE A 45 -14.55 -3.37 -6.50
N PRO A 46 -15.47 -3.02 -7.41
CA PRO A 46 -16.01 -1.67 -7.45
C PRO A 46 -16.77 -1.33 -6.16
N TYR A 47 -16.70 -0.09 -5.73
CA TYR A 47 -17.56 0.40 -4.65
C TYR A 47 -19.02 0.42 -5.12
N THR A 48 -19.92 0.10 -4.21
CA THR A 48 -21.35 0.27 -4.45
C THR A 48 -21.66 1.75 -4.62
N PHE A 49 -22.58 2.05 -5.55
CA PHE A 49 -23.06 3.42 -5.72
C PHE A 49 -23.80 3.87 -4.47
N LEU A 50 -23.47 5.05 -3.97
CA LEU A 50 -24.05 5.65 -2.77
C LEU A 50 -24.59 7.04 -3.13
N ARG A 51 -25.87 7.27 -2.89
CA ARG A 51 -26.48 8.59 -3.05
C ARG A 51 -26.40 9.35 -1.72
N GLU A 52 -26.28 10.65 -1.79
CA GLU A 52 -26.30 11.51 -0.60
C GLU A 52 -27.54 11.28 0.28
N ALA A 53 -28.71 11.09 -0.33
CA ALA A 53 -29.98 10.83 0.36
C ALA A 53 -30.00 9.47 1.12
N ASP A 54 -29.11 8.54 0.77
CA ASP A 54 -29.02 7.22 1.40
C ASP A 54 -28.03 7.23 2.59
N VAL A 55 -27.21 8.29 2.74
CA VAL A 55 -26.30 8.47 3.88
C VAL A 55 -27.07 9.09 5.05
N MET A 56 -27.37 8.24 6.03
CA MET A 56 -28.06 8.71 7.24
C MET A 56 -27.10 9.29 8.29
N TRP A 57 -25.89 8.74 8.36
CA TRP A 57 -24.86 9.15 9.28
C TRP A 57 -23.48 8.99 8.61
N SER A 58 -22.57 9.92 8.89
CA SER A 58 -21.19 9.80 8.44
C SER A 58 -20.23 10.46 9.43
N LYS A 59 -19.03 9.89 9.55
CA LYS A 59 -17.96 10.43 10.37
C LYS A 59 -16.62 10.22 9.68
N ARG A 60 -15.85 11.29 9.57
CA ARG A 60 -14.49 11.24 9.01
C ARG A 60 -13.48 11.05 10.13
N VAL A 61 -12.56 10.12 9.91
CA VAL A 61 -11.48 9.82 10.83
C VAL A 61 -10.16 9.67 10.08
N TRP A 62 -9.09 10.02 10.77
CA TRP A 62 -7.72 9.82 10.32
C TRP A 62 -7.03 8.83 11.24
N ARG A 63 -6.44 7.83 10.65
CA ARG A 63 -5.76 6.75 11.36
C ARG A 63 -4.28 6.76 11.05
N THR A 64 -3.49 6.30 11.99
CA THR A 64 -2.07 5.97 11.79
C THR A 64 -1.91 4.47 11.79
N ILE A 65 -1.28 3.95 10.74
CA ILE A 65 -0.83 2.58 10.59
C ILE A 65 0.66 2.57 10.92
N ASP A 66 1.06 1.97 12.04
CA ASP A 66 2.45 1.82 12.42
C ASP A 66 3.01 0.52 11.83
N LEU A 67 4.02 0.61 10.97
CA LEU A 67 4.62 -0.54 10.28
C LEU A 67 5.53 -1.38 11.19
N ARG A 68 5.88 -0.89 12.39
CA ARG A 68 6.63 -1.65 13.38
C ARG A 68 5.79 -2.73 14.05
N GLU A 69 4.46 -2.58 14.01
CA GLU A 69 3.56 -3.60 14.51
C GLU A 69 3.62 -4.87 13.64
N LYS A 70 3.77 -6.03 14.28
CA LYS A 70 3.90 -7.33 13.60
C LYS A 70 2.74 -7.62 12.63
N PHE A 71 1.54 -7.14 12.94
CA PHE A 71 0.36 -7.32 12.10
C PHE A 71 0.47 -6.56 10.78
N ASN A 72 1.20 -5.44 10.77
CA ASN A 72 1.42 -4.56 9.61
C ASN A 72 2.65 -4.93 8.78
N HIS A 73 3.47 -5.91 9.22
CA HIS A 73 4.64 -6.35 8.46
C HIS A 73 4.39 -6.70 6.99
N PRO A 74 3.23 -7.27 6.60
CA PRO A 74 2.93 -7.51 5.19
C PRO A 74 2.87 -6.26 4.30
N LEU A 75 2.67 -5.07 4.89
CA LEU A 75 2.72 -3.78 4.19
C LEU A 75 4.15 -3.23 4.07
N TYR A 76 5.01 -3.58 5.05
CA TYR A 76 6.38 -3.10 5.13
C TYR A 76 7.36 -3.94 4.33
N TYR A 77 7.30 -5.28 4.47
CA TYR A 77 8.21 -6.20 3.82
C TYR A 77 7.70 -6.63 2.43
N PRO A 78 8.61 -6.92 1.50
CA PRO A 78 10.07 -6.95 1.63
C PRO A 78 10.71 -5.55 1.52
N GLU A 79 11.85 -5.34 2.16
CA GLU A 79 12.64 -4.10 2.07
C GLU A 79 13.24 -3.90 0.68
N SER A 80 13.54 -4.99 -0.01
CA SER A 80 13.95 -5.02 -1.41
C SER A 80 13.03 -5.95 -2.18
N ARG A 81 12.79 -5.65 -3.44
CA ARG A 81 11.91 -6.45 -4.30
C ARG A 81 12.36 -7.91 -4.35
N ILE A 82 11.44 -8.82 -4.03
CA ILE A 82 11.63 -10.27 -4.13
C ILE A 82 10.60 -10.83 -5.11
N ASN A 83 11.03 -11.19 -6.31
CA ASN A 83 10.16 -11.64 -7.40
C ASN A 83 9.02 -10.63 -7.67
N ASP A 84 7.77 -11.04 -7.50
CA ASP A 84 6.59 -10.19 -7.71
C ASP A 84 6.16 -9.43 -6.44
N ARG A 85 6.81 -9.68 -5.29
CA ARG A 85 6.50 -9.03 -4.01
C ARG A 85 7.28 -7.74 -3.85
N ARG A 86 6.57 -6.70 -3.45
CA ARG A 86 7.09 -5.36 -3.16
C ARG A 86 6.40 -4.81 -1.91
N SER A 87 7.08 -3.93 -1.19
CA SER A 87 6.48 -3.17 -0.10
C SER A 87 5.36 -2.25 -0.62
N LEU A 88 4.45 -1.84 0.27
CA LEU A 88 3.41 -0.86 -0.09
C LEU A 88 4.04 0.43 -0.62
N PHE A 89 5.14 0.90 -0.01
CA PHE A 89 5.82 2.10 -0.45
C PHE A 89 6.41 1.97 -1.85
N ASP A 90 7.06 0.85 -2.16
CA ASP A 90 7.64 0.62 -3.49
C ASP A 90 6.56 0.54 -4.58
N VAL A 91 5.41 -0.05 -4.26
CA VAL A 91 4.26 -0.08 -5.18
C VAL A 91 3.73 1.32 -5.46
N ILE A 92 3.62 2.18 -4.43
CA ILE A 92 3.21 3.57 -4.59
C ILE A 92 4.27 4.36 -5.37
N LYS A 93 5.55 4.20 -5.03
CA LYS A 93 6.68 4.86 -5.71
C LYS A 93 6.71 4.54 -7.21
N ASP A 94 6.66 3.25 -7.56
CA ASP A 94 6.66 2.79 -8.95
C ASP A 94 5.45 3.34 -9.73
N ALA A 95 4.26 3.33 -9.15
CA ALA A 95 3.04 3.82 -9.77
C ALA A 95 3.05 5.36 -9.96
N LEU A 96 3.67 6.11 -9.03
CA LEU A 96 3.87 7.55 -9.16
C LEU A 96 4.85 7.88 -10.28
N ILE A 97 5.97 7.16 -10.38
CA ILE A 97 6.96 7.34 -11.44
C ILE A 97 6.36 6.97 -12.80
N ALA A 98 5.56 5.90 -12.86
CA ALA A 98 4.83 5.51 -14.06
C ALA A 98 3.69 6.48 -14.44
N GLY A 99 3.26 7.35 -13.50
CA GLY A 99 2.15 8.29 -13.72
C GLY A 99 0.76 7.63 -13.66
N GLU A 100 0.65 6.41 -13.12
CA GLU A 100 -0.63 5.70 -12.95
C GLU A 100 -1.46 6.31 -11.82
N ILE A 101 -0.80 6.88 -10.80
CA ILE A 101 -1.43 7.55 -9.67
C ILE A 101 -0.90 8.97 -9.52
N THR A 102 -1.65 9.81 -8.80
CA THR A 102 -1.31 11.21 -8.56
C THR A 102 -0.95 11.43 -7.10
N ALA A 103 0.19 12.09 -6.84
CA ALA A 103 0.54 12.58 -5.52
C ALA A 103 0.04 14.01 -5.32
N PHE A 104 -0.32 14.33 -4.07
CA PHE A 104 -0.79 15.64 -3.66
C PHE A 104 0.15 16.22 -2.61
N ASP A 105 0.48 17.48 -2.80
CA ASP A 105 1.45 18.23 -1.98
C ASP A 105 0.83 18.72 -0.66
N ASN A 106 1.72 19.19 0.22
CA ASN A 106 1.38 19.82 1.50
C ASN A 106 0.57 18.90 2.46
N PRO A 107 1.03 17.66 2.70
CA PRO A 107 0.26 16.65 3.42
C PRO A 107 -0.04 17.02 4.88
N ALA A 108 0.71 17.94 5.47
CA ALA A 108 0.50 18.38 6.86
C ALA A 108 -0.66 19.38 7.01
N MET A 109 -0.97 20.14 5.95
CA MET A 109 -1.97 21.21 5.98
C MET A 109 -3.17 20.98 5.07
N ASP A 110 -2.98 20.27 3.94
CA ASP A 110 -4.02 20.01 2.96
C ASP A 110 -4.21 18.49 2.76
N ASP A 111 -5.28 17.98 3.33
CA ASP A 111 -5.70 16.59 3.17
C ASP A 111 -6.92 16.45 2.23
N GLU A 112 -7.29 17.53 1.51
CA GLU A 112 -8.41 17.55 0.58
C GLU A 112 -8.00 17.27 -0.88
N PHE A 113 -6.74 16.92 -1.12
CA PHE A 113 -6.22 16.55 -2.45
C PHE A 113 -6.33 17.69 -3.48
N ARG A 114 -6.14 18.95 -3.06
CA ARG A 114 -6.30 20.12 -3.94
C ARG A 114 -5.10 20.35 -4.85
N VAL A 115 -3.89 20.27 -4.27
CA VAL A 115 -2.65 20.62 -4.96
C VAL A 115 -1.93 19.37 -5.44
N LYS A 116 -1.92 19.15 -6.75
CA LYS A 116 -1.19 18.04 -7.35
C LYS A 116 0.30 18.33 -7.39
N MET A 117 1.12 17.36 -7.03
CA MET A 117 2.56 17.43 -7.18
C MET A 117 2.97 17.35 -8.66
N SER A 118 3.95 18.16 -9.06
CA SER A 118 4.58 18.02 -10.37
C SER A 118 5.50 16.81 -10.40
N LYS A 119 5.79 16.27 -11.59
CA LYS A 119 6.69 15.13 -11.74
C LYS A 119 8.08 15.41 -11.16
N ALA A 120 8.61 16.61 -11.37
CA ALA A 120 9.89 17.02 -10.80
C ALA A 120 9.88 17.09 -9.27
N ALA A 121 8.75 17.51 -8.65
CA ALA A 121 8.60 17.51 -7.20
C ALA A 121 8.54 16.08 -6.64
N ILE A 122 7.86 15.16 -7.34
CA ILE A 122 7.80 13.73 -6.97
C ILE A 122 9.20 13.12 -7.01
N GLU A 123 9.95 13.35 -8.09
CA GLU A 123 11.33 12.87 -8.23
C GLU A 123 12.24 13.47 -7.16
N GLY A 124 12.08 14.76 -6.85
CA GLY A 124 12.82 15.44 -5.77
C GLY A 124 12.50 14.92 -4.37
N THR A 125 11.29 14.38 -4.15
CA THR A 125 10.92 13.73 -2.89
C THR A 125 11.60 12.37 -2.74
N PHE A 126 11.76 11.62 -3.85
CA PHE A 126 12.38 10.30 -3.82
C PHE A 126 13.90 10.33 -3.88
N VAL A 127 14.48 11.39 -4.39
CA VAL A 127 15.93 11.52 -4.55
C VAL A 127 16.37 12.85 -3.95
N SER A 128 17.15 12.80 -2.89
CA SER A 128 17.81 13.98 -2.33
C SER A 128 19.32 13.93 -2.65
N TRP A 129 19.87 15.09 -2.99
CA TRP A 129 21.28 15.28 -3.21
C TRP A 129 21.88 16.07 -2.05
N ASP A 130 22.81 15.45 -1.34
CA ASP A 130 23.61 16.16 -0.38
C ASP A 130 24.84 16.74 -1.09
N SER A 131 24.80 18.03 -1.38
CA SER A 131 25.88 18.76 -2.05
C SER A 131 27.01 19.17 -1.12
N THR A 132 26.81 19.01 0.20
CA THR A 132 27.82 19.38 1.21
C THR A 132 28.79 18.24 1.52
N ASN A 133 28.50 17.03 1.05
CA ASN A 133 29.36 15.88 1.28
C ASN A 133 30.72 16.07 0.60
N GLN A 134 31.78 15.81 1.36
CA GLN A 134 33.16 15.94 0.92
C GLN A 134 33.83 14.57 0.95
N THR A 135 34.54 14.23 -0.13
CA THR A 135 35.34 13.02 -0.22
C THR A 135 36.81 13.40 -0.43
N GLU A 136 37.72 12.65 0.15
CA GLU A 136 39.15 12.84 -0.06
C GLU A 136 39.48 12.64 -1.55
N ASP A 137 40.28 13.57 -2.12
CA ASP A 137 40.72 13.51 -3.51
C ASP A 137 41.66 12.29 -3.70
N PRO A 138 41.31 11.33 -4.57
CA PRO A 138 42.16 10.17 -4.83
C PRO A 138 43.55 10.52 -5.37
N ASN A 139 43.71 11.70 -5.98
CA ASN A 139 44.98 12.13 -6.58
C ASN A 139 45.82 12.99 -5.63
N ASN A 140 45.21 13.58 -4.61
CA ASN A 140 45.91 14.45 -3.65
C ASN A 140 45.44 14.14 -2.22
N PRO A 141 46.09 13.16 -1.52
CA PRO A 141 45.76 12.84 -0.14
C PRO A 141 45.82 14.06 0.78
N GLY A 142 44.77 14.27 1.58
CA GLY A 142 44.65 15.41 2.47
C GLY A 142 43.87 16.61 1.89
N THR A 143 43.44 16.56 0.61
CA THR A 143 42.52 17.53 0.01
C THR A 143 41.12 16.95 -0.11
N PHE A 144 40.12 17.71 0.24
CA PHE A 144 38.71 17.29 0.14
C PHE A 144 38.03 17.96 -1.06
N ILE A 145 37.39 17.16 -1.90
CA ILE A 145 36.56 17.60 -3.02
C ILE A 145 35.09 17.42 -2.70
N LEU A 146 34.25 18.31 -3.17
CA LEU A 146 32.81 18.18 -3.06
C LEU A 146 32.35 17.01 -3.94
N ALA A 147 31.83 15.96 -3.30
CA ALA A 147 31.25 14.79 -3.98
C ALA A 147 29.78 14.70 -3.57
N PRO A 148 28.83 15.16 -4.42
CA PRO A 148 27.40 15.09 -4.11
C PRO A 148 26.97 13.66 -3.84
N LEU A 149 26.42 13.38 -2.66
CA LEU A 149 25.88 12.08 -2.31
C LEU A 149 24.41 12.01 -2.66
N LYS A 150 24.07 11.07 -3.54
CA LYS A 150 22.69 10.76 -3.89
C LYS A 150 22.08 9.85 -2.83
N THR A 151 21.08 10.33 -2.12
CA THR A 151 20.29 9.52 -1.19
C THR A 151 18.92 9.24 -1.77
N GLU A 152 18.58 7.96 -1.94
CA GLU A 152 17.27 7.55 -2.40
C GLU A 152 16.36 7.17 -1.23
N LEU A 153 15.11 7.63 -1.31
CA LEU A 153 14.09 7.24 -0.36
C LEU A 153 13.62 5.81 -0.67
N ASN A 154 13.88 4.90 0.25
CA ASN A 154 13.53 3.49 0.18
C ASN A 154 12.40 3.16 1.16
N SER A 155 11.83 1.95 1.05
CA SER A 155 10.78 1.48 1.95
C SER A 155 11.24 1.48 3.43
N ASN A 156 12.53 1.28 3.70
CA ASN A 156 13.09 1.32 5.05
C ASN A 156 12.94 2.66 5.76
N ASN A 157 12.83 3.75 5.01
CA ASN A 157 12.68 5.09 5.56
C ASN A 157 11.24 5.39 5.97
N VAL A 158 10.26 4.62 5.47
CA VAL A 158 8.84 4.80 5.76
C VAL A 158 8.46 3.84 6.88
N LYS A 159 8.02 4.38 8.01
CA LYS A 159 7.67 3.58 9.21
C LYS A 159 6.21 3.67 9.60
N ALA A 160 5.46 4.58 9.02
CA ALA A 160 4.04 4.71 9.28
C ALA A 160 3.29 5.22 8.03
N TYR A 161 1.98 5.06 8.05
CA TYR A 161 1.06 5.68 7.08
C TYR A 161 -0.04 6.41 7.82
N TRP A 162 -0.37 7.61 7.39
CA TRP A 162 -1.65 8.20 7.70
C TRP A 162 -2.68 7.71 6.68
N MET A 163 -3.86 7.45 7.16
CA MET A 163 -5.00 6.99 6.37
C MET A 163 -6.21 7.84 6.71
N LYS A 164 -6.81 8.45 5.68
CA LYS A 164 -8.06 9.20 5.78
C LYS A 164 -9.20 8.32 5.33
N GLU A 165 -10.24 8.20 6.14
CA GLU A 165 -11.39 7.36 5.83
C GLU A 165 -12.70 8.02 6.27
N ASP A 166 -13.78 7.73 5.53
CA ASP A 166 -15.14 8.12 5.86
C ASP A 166 -15.93 6.86 6.25
N TRP A 167 -16.46 6.88 7.46
CA TRP A 167 -17.42 5.94 7.97
C TRP A 167 -18.82 6.47 7.72
N PHE A 168 -19.71 5.64 7.20
CA PHE A 168 -21.07 6.06 6.90
C PHE A 168 -22.04 4.89 7.03
N PHE A 169 -23.28 5.22 7.37
CA PHE A 169 -24.38 4.27 7.39
C PHE A 169 -25.21 4.44 6.12
N ASP A 170 -25.30 3.37 5.35
CA ASP A 170 -26.11 3.28 4.13
C ASP A 170 -27.53 2.80 4.49
N LYS A 171 -28.49 3.71 4.45
CA LYS A 171 -29.90 3.42 4.77
C LYS A 171 -30.50 2.37 3.83
N GLN A 172 -30.08 2.35 2.56
CA GLN A 172 -30.64 1.45 1.56
C GLN A 172 -30.25 -0.01 1.82
N ARG A 173 -28.98 -0.22 2.26
CA ARG A 173 -28.45 -1.55 2.58
C ARG A 173 -28.54 -1.89 4.06
N SER A 174 -28.86 -0.91 4.90
CA SER A 174 -28.86 -1.02 6.37
C SER A 174 -27.53 -1.54 6.91
N VAL A 175 -26.42 -1.02 6.41
CA VAL A 175 -25.08 -1.45 6.78
C VAL A 175 -24.18 -0.25 7.06
N MET A 176 -23.38 -0.34 8.12
CA MET A 176 -22.24 0.54 8.34
C MET A 176 -21.11 0.12 7.39
N ASP A 177 -20.62 1.04 6.60
CA ASP A 177 -19.54 0.82 5.64
C ASP A 177 -18.47 1.90 5.80
N VAL A 178 -17.27 1.63 5.27
CA VAL A 178 -16.15 2.56 5.34
C VAL A 178 -15.45 2.68 4.00
N ARG A 179 -15.09 3.90 3.63
CA ARG A 179 -14.28 4.15 2.43
C ARG A 179 -12.99 4.85 2.79
N ILE A 180 -11.89 4.24 2.39
CA ILE A 180 -10.59 4.87 2.47
C ILE A 180 -10.51 5.90 1.35
N LEU A 181 -10.20 7.14 1.70
CA LEU A 181 -10.07 8.27 0.77
C LEU A 181 -8.63 8.51 0.37
N GLY A 182 -7.71 8.38 1.31
CA GLY A 182 -6.31 8.63 1.03
C GLY A 182 -5.34 7.92 1.95
N LEU A 183 -4.11 7.78 1.45
CA LEU A 183 -2.96 7.30 2.18
C LEU A 183 -1.84 8.33 2.08
N CYS A 184 -1.09 8.52 3.17
CA CYS A 184 0.08 9.36 3.21
C CYS A 184 1.23 8.60 3.88
N PRO A 185 2.29 8.23 3.14
CA PRO A 185 3.48 7.64 3.72
C PRO A 185 4.21 8.66 4.60
N MET A 186 4.74 8.18 5.73
CA MET A 186 5.44 8.98 6.71
C MET A 186 6.88 8.50 6.87
N LYS A 187 7.80 9.44 6.72
CA LYS A 187 9.24 9.23 6.90
C LYS A 187 9.64 9.53 8.34
N GLU A 188 10.58 8.76 8.88
CA GLU A 188 11.24 9.12 10.14
C GLU A 188 12.00 10.43 10.00
N LYS A 189 11.81 11.30 10.98
CA LYS A 189 12.54 12.55 11.11
C LYS A 189 13.54 12.41 12.26
N ALA A 190 14.83 12.34 11.91
CA ALA A 190 15.91 12.33 12.88
C ALA A 190 16.38 13.77 13.17
N ASP A 191 16.86 13.99 14.37
CA ASP A 191 17.58 15.22 14.74
C ASP A 191 18.93 15.23 14.01
N PRO A 192 19.23 16.28 13.24
CA PRO A 192 20.49 16.38 12.52
C PRO A 192 21.72 16.43 13.46
N THR A 193 21.54 16.77 14.74
CA THR A 193 22.63 16.93 15.71
C THR A 193 22.87 15.64 16.49
N THR A 194 21.80 14.96 16.94
CA THR A 194 21.90 13.78 17.82
C THR A 194 21.67 12.47 17.07
N GLY A 195 21.06 12.52 15.88
CA GLY A 195 20.65 11.34 15.13
C GLY A 195 19.45 10.60 15.74
N GLU A 196 18.87 11.11 16.83
CA GLU A 196 17.71 10.51 17.47
C GLU A 196 16.44 10.79 16.67
N ILE A 197 15.50 9.83 16.68
CA ILE A 197 14.21 9.98 15.99
C ILE A 197 13.32 10.91 16.81
N ILE A 198 13.04 12.11 16.29
CA ILE A 198 12.16 13.11 16.93
C ILE A 198 10.68 12.81 16.62
N GLY A 199 10.39 12.13 15.51
CA GLY A 199 9.02 11.88 15.09
C GLY A 199 8.92 11.45 13.62
N TYR A 200 7.76 11.70 13.04
CA TYR A 200 7.47 11.35 11.65
C TYR A 200 7.09 12.59 10.85
N SER A 201 7.54 12.64 9.60
CA SER A 201 7.19 13.68 8.64
C SER A 201 6.37 13.08 7.50
N PRO A 202 5.16 13.58 7.22
CA PRO A 202 4.37 13.14 6.08
C PRO A 202 5.05 13.58 4.78
N LEU A 203 4.98 12.71 3.76
CA LEU A 203 5.63 12.96 2.47
C LEU A 203 4.68 13.58 1.44
N PHE A 204 3.59 12.90 1.15
CA PHE A 204 2.55 13.31 0.21
C PHE A 204 1.28 12.49 0.43
N TRP A 205 0.13 13.00 -0.02
CA TRP A 205 -1.09 12.23 -0.08
C TRP A 205 -1.25 11.55 -1.44
N VAL A 206 -1.79 10.32 -1.43
CA VAL A 206 -2.30 9.65 -2.62
C VAL A 206 -3.79 9.36 -2.44
N TYR A 207 -4.57 9.60 -3.50
CA TYR A 207 -6.01 9.33 -3.49
C TYR A 207 -6.24 7.83 -3.63
N PHE A 208 -6.76 7.19 -2.59
CA PHE A 208 -6.85 5.74 -2.49
C PHE A 208 -7.67 5.08 -3.60
N PRO A 209 -8.85 5.60 -4.02
CA PRO A 209 -9.60 5.01 -5.13
C PRO A 209 -8.81 4.93 -6.45
N GLN A 210 -7.91 5.87 -6.70
CA GLN A 210 -6.99 5.82 -7.85
C GLN A 210 -5.90 4.76 -7.68
N CYS A 211 -5.50 4.47 -6.46
CA CYS A 211 -4.46 3.47 -6.16
C CYS A 211 -4.97 2.03 -6.26
N ARG A 212 -6.27 1.79 -6.09
CA ARG A 212 -6.86 0.45 -6.05
C ARG A 212 -6.54 -0.45 -7.25
N PRO A 213 -6.57 0.03 -8.52
CA PRO A 213 -6.17 -0.78 -9.67
C PRO A 213 -4.71 -1.25 -9.62
N VAL A 214 -3.82 -0.44 -9.05
CA VAL A 214 -2.41 -0.78 -8.85
C VAL A 214 -2.26 -1.76 -7.69
N PHE A 215 -2.94 -1.51 -6.57
CA PHE A 215 -2.91 -2.36 -5.38
C PHE A 215 -3.51 -3.75 -5.63
N ALA A 216 -4.52 -3.86 -6.50
CA ALA A 216 -5.11 -5.15 -6.87
C ALA A 216 -4.11 -6.08 -7.60
N LYS A 217 -3.14 -5.50 -8.31
CA LYS A 217 -2.09 -6.25 -9.04
C LYS A 217 -0.85 -6.53 -8.18
N ALA A 218 -0.70 -5.85 -7.05
CA ALA A 218 0.44 -6.01 -6.16
C ALA A 218 0.18 -7.11 -5.13
N GLU A 219 1.06 -8.10 -5.09
CA GLU A 219 0.93 -9.27 -4.23
C GLU A 219 1.51 -9.01 -2.84
N VAL A 220 0.80 -9.50 -1.82
CA VAL A 220 1.21 -9.46 -0.41
C VAL A 220 1.51 -10.86 0.09
N TYR A 221 2.52 -10.97 0.96
CA TYR A 221 2.87 -12.24 1.59
C TYR A 221 1.76 -12.75 2.52
N ASN A 222 1.40 -14.01 2.35
CA ASN A 222 0.49 -14.72 3.25
C ASN A 222 1.28 -15.73 4.10
N THR A 223 1.38 -15.48 5.40
CA THR A 223 2.14 -16.30 6.35
C THR A 223 1.61 -17.72 6.54
N LYS A 224 0.36 -17.97 6.14
CA LYS A 224 -0.30 -19.27 6.37
C LYS A 224 -0.35 -20.16 5.15
N ASN A 225 -0.37 -19.59 3.95
CA ASN A 225 -0.53 -20.35 2.72
C ASN A 225 0.06 -19.60 1.52
N ASP A 226 1.16 -20.10 0.98
CA ASP A 226 1.82 -19.51 -0.19
C ASP A 226 1.02 -19.66 -1.49
N ALA A 227 0.07 -20.59 -1.55
CA ALA A 227 -0.81 -20.76 -2.71
C ALA A 227 -1.96 -19.73 -2.72
N GLU A 228 -2.40 -19.25 -1.55
CA GLU A 228 -3.41 -18.20 -1.45
C GLU A 228 -2.78 -16.83 -1.68
N ARG A 229 -3.13 -16.22 -2.80
CA ARG A 229 -2.62 -14.91 -3.22
C ARG A 229 -3.54 -13.81 -2.74
N ARG A 230 -3.00 -12.93 -1.89
CA ARG A 230 -3.67 -11.71 -1.44
C ARG A 230 -3.05 -10.53 -2.15
N SER A 231 -3.88 -9.57 -2.54
CA SER A 231 -3.42 -8.28 -3.04
C SER A 231 -3.38 -7.23 -1.91
N LEU A 232 -2.68 -6.13 -2.15
CA LEU A 232 -2.74 -4.97 -1.24
C LEU A 232 -4.18 -4.42 -1.15
N ASP A 233 -4.95 -4.43 -2.27
CA ASP A 233 -6.36 -4.01 -2.25
C ASP A 233 -7.21 -4.93 -1.36
N ASP A 234 -7.01 -6.25 -1.42
CA ASP A 234 -7.68 -7.22 -0.52
C ASP A 234 -7.38 -6.95 0.96
N LEU A 235 -6.13 -6.58 1.26
CA LEU A 235 -5.69 -6.31 2.62
C LEU A 235 -6.40 -5.07 3.19
N PHE A 236 -6.49 -4.01 2.40
CA PHE A 236 -7.22 -2.80 2.79
C PHE A 236 -8.74 -3.04 2.81
N TRP A 237 -9.28 -3.74 1.83
CA TRP A 237 -10.71 -4.06 1.75
C TRP A 237 -11.19 -4.88 2.95
N LYS A 238 -10.43 -5.90 3.34
CA LYS A 238 -10.72 -6.76 4.50
C LYS A 238 -10.25 -6.15 5.82
N ARG A 239 -9.69 -4.93 5.79
CA ARG A 239 -9.15 -4.23 6.96
C ARG A 239 -8.13 -5.07 7.76
N MET A 240 -7.24 -5.77 7.06
CA MET A 240 -6.23 -6.63 7.66
C MET A 240 -4.97 -5.81 8.02
N PHE A 241 -5.13 -4.80 8.84
CA PHE A 241 -4.07 -3.94 9.36
C PHE A 241 -4.45 -3.44 10.76
N ALA A 242 -3.44 -3.22 11.60
CA ALA A 242 -3.60 -2.56 12.90
C ALA A 242 -3.41 -1.05 12.73
N SER A 243 -4.22 -0.25 13.40
CA SER A 243 -4.14 1.20 13.34
C SER A 243 -4.85 1.85 14.53
N TYR A 244 -4.43 3.05 14.89
CA TYR A 244 -5.10 3.88 15.88
C TYR A 244 -5.60 5.18 15.26
N ILE A 245 -6.68 5.75 15.80
CA ILE A 245 -7.25 7.02 15.35
C ILE A 245 -6.45 8.15 15.98
N HIS A 246 -5.87 9.03 15.18
CA HIS A 246 -5.14 10.20 15.70
C HIS A 246 -5.92 11.52 15.53
N LYS A 247 -6.97 11.52 14.69
CA LYS A 247 -7.83 12.68 14.45
C LYS A 247 -9.23 12.21 14.05
N GLU A 248 -10.25 12.90 14.51
CA GLU A 248 -11.61 12.82 14.01
C GLU A 248 -12.07 14.19 13.50
N SER A 249 -13.11 14.23 12.66
CA SER A 249 -13.74 15.49 12.28
C SER A 249 -14.37 16.14 13.50
N ASN A 250 -13.88 17.30 13.89
CA ASN A 250 -14.38 18.09 14.99
C ASN A 250 -14.41 19.57 14.63
N VAL A 251 -15.14 20.37 15.40
CA VAL A 251 -15.35 21.80 15.16
C VAL A 251 -14.03 22.58 15.09
N PHE A 252 -13.00 22.13 15.82
CA PHE A 252 -11.72 22.80 15.92
C PHE A 252 -10.68 22.26 14.95
N ASP A 253 -10.99 21.21 14.20
CA ASP A 253 -10.07 20.48 13.32
C ASP A 253 -8.75 20.06 13.99
N ARG A 254 -8.82 19.71 15.28
CA ARG A 254 -7.66 19.36 16.10
C ARG A 254 -7.37 17.86 16.08
N VAL A 255 -6.08 17.54 16.15
CA VAL A 255 -5.56 16.18 16.33
C VAL A 255 -5.64 15.82 17.82
N VAL A 256 -5.88 14.54 18.14
CA VAL A 256 -6.03 14.05 19.52
C VAL A 256 -4.84 14.44 20.41
N ILE A 257 -3.63 14.37 19.87
CA ILE A 257 -2.39 14.72 20.60
C ILE A 257 -2.30 16.20 21.03
N THR A 258 -3.15 17.07 20.48
CA THR A 258 -3.17 18.51 20.86
C THR A 258 -3.85 18.75 22.21
N TYR A 259 -4.73 17.85 22.65
CA TYR A 259 -5.49 18.00 23.89
C TYR A 259 -5.32 16.82 24.86
N TYR A 260 -4.82 15.70 24.40
CA TYR A 260 -4.43 14.55 25.23
C TYR A 260 -3.01 14.10 24.90
N THR A 261 -2.25 13.61 25.88
CA THR A 261 -0.88 13.15 25.71
C THR A 261 -0.68 11.72 26.23
N GLY A 262 0.27 11.00 25.66
CA GLY A 262 0.65 9.68 26.11
C GLY A 262 -0.50 8.67 26.07
N ILE A 263 -0.77 8.02 27.21
CA ILE A 263 -1.80 6.97 27.34
C ILE A 263 -3.21 7.54 27.13
N ASP A 264 -3.48 8.76 27.59
CA ASP A 264 -4.79 9.39 27.45
C ASP A 264 -5.17 9.61 25.97
N ALA A 265 -4.18 9.90 25.12
CA ALA A 265 -4.40 10.00 23.68
C ALA A 265 -4.80 8.66 23.05
N LEU A 266 -4.24 7.54 23.52
CA LEU A 266 -4.64 6.19 23.08
C LEU A 266 -6.04 5.83 23.58
N LEU A 267 -6.36 6.14 24.82
CA LEU A 267 -7.70 5.92 25.36
C LEU A 267 -8.76 6.74 24.62
N GLU A 268 -8.44 7.97 24.24
CA GLU A 268 -9.34 8.79 23.42
C GLU A 268 -9.50 8.21 22.01
N SER A 269 -8.43 7.70 21.39
CA SER A 269 -8.51 6.96 20.14
C SER A 269 -9.46 5.76 20.22
N ASP A 270 -9.37 4.99 21.30
CA ASP A 270 -10.25 3.85 21.54
C ASP A 270 -11.69 4.30 21.84
N ARG A 271 -11.89 5.43 22.54
CA ARG A 271 -13.21 6.02 22.75
C ARG A 271 -13.87 6.37 21.42
N ILE A 272 -13.16 7.07 20.52
CA ILE A 272 -13.69 7.44 19.21
C ILE A 272 -14.05 6.19 18.39
N LYS A 273 -13.23 5.15 18.45
CA LYS A 273 -13.49 3.86 17.80
C LYS A 273 -14.74 3.19 18.38
N ASN A 274 -14.90 3.24 19.70
CA ASN A 274 -16.04 2.67 20.40
C ASN A 274 -17.32 3.45 20.10
N ASP A 275 -17.27 4.77 19.98
CA ASP A 275 -18.44 5.58 19.61
C ASP A 275 -19.01 5.19 18.24
N ILE A 276 -18.11 4.89 17.26
CA ILE A 276 -18.52 4.40 15.94
C ILE A 276 -19.19 3.01 16.09
N PHE A 277 -18.62 2.13 16.90
CA PHE A 277 -19.15 0.79 17.15
C PHE A 277 -20.52 0.84 17.84
N VAL A 278 -20.68 1.68 18.87
CA VAL A 278 -21.94 1.86 19.59
C VAL A 278 -23.02 2.41 18.66
N MET A 279 -22.66 3.37 17.79
CA MET A 279 -23.58 3.90 16.79
C MET A 279 -24.11 2.80 15.87
N GLU A 280 -23.24 1.91 15.40
CA GLU A 280 -23.65 0.75 14.58
C GLU A 280 -24.59 -0.18 15.36
N HIS A 281 -24.23 -0.48 16.61
CA HIS A 281 -25.03 -1.36 17.48
C HIS A 281 -26.42 -0.79 17.78
N ASP A 282 -26.51 0.51 18.08
CA ASP A 282 -27.77 1.17 18.42
C ASP A 282 -28.76 1.19 17.25
N LEU A 283 -28.25 1.24 16.01
CA LEU A 283 -29.10 1.17 14.80
C LEU A 283 -29.81 -0.18 14.62
N TRP A 284 -29.35 -1.24 15.27
CA TRP A 284 -29.99 -2.57 15.23
C TRP A 284 -31.13 -2.71 16.27
N HIS A 285 -31.25 -1.76 17.19
CA HIS A 285 -32.26 -1.77 18.25
C HIS A 285 -33.45 -0.83 17.99
N LEU A 286 -33.43 -0.12 16.86
CA LEU A 286 -34.53 0.69 16.36
C LEU A 286 -35.30 -0.08 15.29
#